data_43a9bff93da6b131894fdd8e34e8d01a
#
_entry.id   43a9bff93da6b131894fdd8e34e8d01a
#
_cell.length_a   1.000
_cell.length_b   1.000
_cell.length_c   1.000
_cell.angle_alpha   90.00
_cell.angle_beta   90.00
_cell.angle_gamma   90.00
#
_symmetry.space_group_name_H-M   'P 1'
#
loop_
_entity.id
_entity.type
_entity.pdbx_description
1 polymer ?
#
loop_
_entity_poly.entity_id
_entity_poly.type
_entity_poly.pdbx_seq_one_letter_code
_entity_poly.pdbx_strand_id
1 'polypeptide(L)'
;MWSKLKEQFNLLKLEKKRLYLIASSDDFNSKDEFLDAIASALQGGVDILQLREKNIPDSIIVDLGNKIRILCDEFGATFIINDRLDIAQIVEADGVHLGRNDISIHDAREVLGANAIIGQTVSCREEISKAVAEGADYISLGPVASENSKLQNVVNMELVYLANENSKVPVFQFGIMEKNCINELTYNGAKRLIVSDEVMRAKSPEQAARKFLSLLP
;
A
#
# COMPACT_ATOMS: atom_id res chain seq x y z
N MET A 1 4.22 28.06 -1.57
CA MET A 1 2.79 28.06 -1.97
C MET A 1 2.44 26.84 -2.83
N TRP A 2 3.19 26.53 -3.88
CA TRP A 2 2.94 25.36 -4.75
C TRP A 2 3.12 24.00 -4.04
N SER A 3 4.11 23.84 -3.12
CA SER A 3 4.32 22.60 -2.37
C SER A 3 3.12 22.23 -1.50
N LYS A 4 2.54 23.18 -0.76
CA LYS A 4 1.35 22.95 0.06
C LYS A 4 0.11 22.56 -0.75
N LEU A 5 -0.07 23.12 -1.96
CA LEU A 5 -1.17 22.75 -2.84
C LEU A 5 -1.02 21.30 -3.34
N LYS A 6 0.20 20.84 -3.56
CA LYS A 6 0.49 19.48 -4.04
C LYS A 6 0.37 18.43 -2.94
N GLU A 7 0.87 18.72 -1.73
CA GLU A 7 0.61 17.87 -0.55
C GLU A 7 -0.91 17.70 -0.34
N GLN A 8 -1.66 18.76 -0.48
CA GLN A 8 -3.11 18.73 -0.38
C GLN A 8 -3.76 17.91 -1.51
N PHE A 9 -3.20 17.92 -2.72
CA PHE A 9 -3.69 17.12 -3.85
C PHE A 9 -3.45 15.61 -3.65
N ASN A 10 -2.25 15.21 -3.23
CA ASN A 10 -1.94 13.80 -2.91
C ASN A 10 -2.80 13.30 -1.76
N LEU A 11 -2.99 14.10 -0.72
CA LEU A 11 -3.85 13.77 0.40
C LEU A 11 -5.29 13.51 -0.07
N LEU A 12 -5.87 14.43 -0.86
CA LEU A 12 -7.23 14.27 -1.42
C LEU A 12 -7.35 13.04 -2.32
N LYS A 13 -6.29 12.73 -3.09
CA LYS A 13 -6.24 11.52 -3.94
C LYS A 13 -6.30 10.24 -3.08
N LEU A 14 -5.64 10.22 -1.93
CA LEU A 14 -5.52 9.04 -1.06
C LEU A 14 -6.64 8.92 -0.02
N GLU A 15 -7.31 10.01 0.33
CA GLU A 15 -8.34 10.01 1.39
C GLU A 15 -9.49 9.03 1.13
N LYS A 16 -9.86 8.83 -0.14
CA LYS A 16 -10.96 7.94 -0.53
C LYS A 16 -10.52 6.50 -0.79
N LYS A 17 -9.20 6.25 -0.81
CA LYS A 17 -8.63 4.93 -1.06
C LYS A 17 -8.74 4.06 0.18
N ARG A 18 -9.26 2.84 0.04
CA ARG A 18 -9.56 1.94 1.17
C ARG A 18 -8.84 0.60 1.10
N LEU A 19 -8.65 0.06 -0.11
CA LEU A 19 -8.01 -1.24 -0.31
C LEU A 19 -6.71 -1.11 -1.10
N TYR A 20 -5.62 -1.47 -0.46
CA TYR A 20 -4.28 -1.44 -0.99
C TYR A 20 -3.79 -2.88 -1.20
N LEU A 21 -3.43 -3.24 -2.43
CA LEU A 21 -2.92 -4.56 -2.78
C LEU A 21 -1.40 -4.50 -2.98
N ILE A 22 -0.66 -5.36 -2.27
CA ILE A 22 0.74 -5.64 -2.56
C ILE A 22 0.79 -6.90 -3.42
N ALA A 23 1.39 -6.79 -4.61
CA ALA A 23 1.51 -7.87 -5.57
C ALA A 23 2.97 -8.24 -5.84
N SER A 24 3.29 -9.53 -5.83
CA SER A 24 4.56 -10.14 -6.23
C SER A 24 4.28 -11.28 -7.21
N SER A 25 5.17 -11.44 -8.19
CA SER A 25 5.04 -12.50 -9.19
C SER A 25 5.62 -13.85 -8.75
N ASP A 26 6.25 -13.91 -7.56
CA ASP A 26 7.02 -15.07 -7.08
C ASP A 26 6.24 -16.40 -7.09
N ASP A 27 4.92 -16.37 -6.95
CA ASP A 27 4.07 -17.57 -6.83
C ASP A 27 3.20 -17.86 -8.06
N PHE A 28 3.44 -17.16 -9.17
CA PHE A 28 2.70 -17.34 -10.41
C PHE A 28 3.52 -18.12 -11.43
N ASN A 29 2.85 -19.01 -12.19
CA ASN A 29 3.52 -19.83 -13.18
C ASN A 29 3.91 -19.05 -14.44
N SER A 30 3.26 -17.92 -14.68
CA SER A 30 3.53 -17.04 -15.81
C SER A 30 3.24 -15.58 -15.51
N LYS A 31 3.84 -14.67 -16.29
CA LYS A 31 3.54 -13.24 -16.22
C LYS A 31 2.08 -12.95 -16.55
N ASP A 32 1.49 -13.68 -17.48
CA ASP A 32 0.11 -13.45 -17.91
C ASP A 32 -0.86 -13.82 -16.78
N GLU A 33 -0.65 -14.96 -16.11
CA GLU A 33 -1.44 -15.35 -14.93
C GLU A 33 -1.35 -14.30 -13.81
N PHE A 34 -0.18 -13.75 -13.56
CA PHE A 34 0.03 -12.68 -12.59
C PHE A 34 -0.73 -11.39 -12.95
N LEU A 35 -0.64 -10.98 -14.22
CA LEU A 35 -1.33 -9.77 -14.71
C LEU A 35 -2.86 -9.95 -14.73
N ASP A 36 -3.35 -11.14 -15.07
CA ASP A 36 -4.78 -11.48 -15.03
C ASP A 36 -5.31 -11.41 -13.58
N ALA A 37 -4.54 -11.91 -12.61
CA ALA A 37 -4.91 -11.80 -11.19
C ALA A 37 -4.96 -10.34 -10.73
N ILE A 38 -4.01 -9.50 -11.15
CA ILE A 38 -4.01 -8.05 -10.89
C ILE A 38 -5.25 -7.38 -11.50
N ALA A 39 -5.52 -7.61 -12.79
CA ALA A 39 -6.68 -7.04 -13.48
C ALA A 39 -7.98 -7.43 -12.78
N SER A 40 -8.11 -8.71 -12.39
CA SER A 40 -9.24 -9.22 -11.63
C SER A 40 -9.39 -8.53 -10.26
N ALA A 41 -8.29 -8.31 -9.54
CA ALA A 41 -8.29 -7.62 -8.25
C ALA A 41 -8.70 -6.13 -8.40
N LEU A 42 -8.17 -5.45 -9.42
CA LEU A 42 -8.53 -4.06 -9.75
C LEU A 42 -10.01 -3.93 -10.09
N GLN A 43 -10.58 -4.86 -10.87
CA GLN A 43 -12.02 -4.94 -11.14
C GLN A 43 -12.84 -5.16 -9.86
N GLY A 44 -12.25 -5.82 -8.86
CA GLY A 44 -12.82 -6.00 -7.52
C GLY A 44 -12.84 -4.73 -6.66
N GLY A 45 -12.17 -3.66 -7.10
CA GLY A 45 -12.16 -2.37 -6.44
C GLY A 45 -10.88 -2.10 -5.62
N VAL A 46 -9.77 -2.75 -5.94
CA VAL A 46 -8.45 -2.36 -5.39
C VAL A 46 -8.16 -0.91 -5.80
N ASP A 47 -7.87 -0.07 -4.81
CA ASP A 47 -7.65 1.36 -5.00
C ASP A 47 -6.19 1.73 -5.23
N ILE A 48 -5.28 0.99 -4.61
CA ILE A 48 -3.82 1.17 -4.70
C ILE A 48 -3.21 -0.19 -5.00
N LEU A 49 -2.34 -0.25 -5.98
CA LEU A 49 -1.54 -1.43 -6.30
C LEU A 49 -0.06 -1.12 -6.11
N GLN A 50 0.63 -1.94 -5.32
CA GLN A 50 2.08 -1.91 -5.17
C GLN A 50 2.70 -3.13 -5.84
N LEU A 51 3.60 -2.92 -6.79
CA LEU A 51 4.48 -3.96 -7.30
C LEU A 51 5.68 -4.12 -6.37
N ARG A 52 5.84 -5.32 -5.79
CA ARG A 52 6.92 -5.65 -4.86
C ARG A 52 7.69 -6.87 -5.35
N GLU A 53 8.78 -6.62 -6.06
CA GLU A 53 9.68 -7.64 -6.58
C GLU A 53 11.05 -7.53 -5.91
N LYS A 54 11.60 -8.67 -5.47
CA LYS A 54 12.89 -8.69 -4.76
C LYS A 54 13.95 -9.57 -5.44
N ASN A 55 13.53 -10.59 -6.18
CA ASN A 55 14.40 -11.68 -6.62
C ASN A 55 14.40 -11.90 -8.14
N ILE A 56 13.87 -10.96 -8.93
CA ILE A 56 13.84 -11.05 -10.38
C ILE A 56 14.66 -9.93 -11.03
N PRO A 57 15.14 -10.11 -12.27
CA PRO A 57 15.91 -9.08 -12.99
C PRO A 57 15.14 -7.76 -13.16
N ASP A 58 15.85 -6.65 -13.07
CA ASP A 58 15.27 -5.29 -13.22
C ASP A 58 14.51 -5.12 -14.55
N SER A 59 15.01 -5.70 -15.64
CA SER A 59 14.33 -5.68 -16.94
C SER A 59 12.94 -6.34 -16.90
N ILE A 60 12.77 -7.36 -16.07
CA ILE A 60 11.48 -8.03 -15.86
C ILE A 60 10.57 -7.16 -15.01
N ILE A 61 11.11 -6.51 -13.96
CA ILE A 61 10.35 -5.58 -13.12
C ILE A 61 9.82 -4.41 -13.97
N VAL A 62 10.65 -3.86 -14.86
CA VAL A 62 10.24 -2.78 -15.77
C VAL A 62 9.16 -3.26 -16.75
N ASP A 63 9.29 -4.46 -17.35
CA ASP A 63 8.26 -5.01 -18.24
C ASP A 63 6.92 -5.19 -17.53
N LEU A 64 6.93 -5.78 -16.31
CA LEU A 64 5.74 -5.92 -15.49
C LEU A 64 5.16 -4.54 -15.08
N GLY A 65 6.02 -3.63 -14.64
CA GLY A 65 5.64 -2.28 -14.23
C GLY A 65 4.92 -1.50 -15.33
N ASN A 66 5.44 -1.54 -16.56
CA ASN A 66 4.80 -0.90 -17.72
C ASN A 66 3.39 -1.46 -18.01
N LYS A 67 3.22 -2.78 -17.91
CA LYS A 67 1.91 -3.41 -18.11
C LYS A 67 0.94 -3.09 -16.98
N ILE A 68 1.44 -3.09 -15.74
CA ILE A 68 0.65 -2.73 -14.54
C ILE A 68 0.24 -1.25 -14.59
N ARG A 69 1.11 -0.36 -15.10
CA ARG A 69 0.74 1.06 -15.28
C ARG A 69 -0.51 1.19 -16.13
N ILE A 70 -0.56 0.48 -17.26
CA ILE A 70 -1.74 0.50 -18.15
C ILE A 70 -3.00 0.02 -17.42
N LEU A 71 -2.90 -1.09 -16.69
CA LEU A 71 -4.02 -1.60 -15.91
C LEU A 71 -4.47 -0.61 -14.83
N CYS A 72 -3.53 -0.01 -14.11
CA CYS A 72 -3.87 0.99 -13.09
C CYS A 72 -4.55 2.22 -13.68
N ASP A 73 -4.14 2.66 -14.87
CA ASP A 73 -4.79 3.78 -15.58
C ASP A 73 -6.21 3.43 -16.00
N GLU A 74 -6.43 2.21 -16.52
CA GLU A 74 -7.75 1.73 -16.95
C GLU A 74 -8.75 1.68 -15.80
N PHE A 75 -8.32 1.22 -14.62
CA PHE A 75 -9.18 1.09 -13.43
C PHE A 75 -9.14 2.30 -12.49
N GLY A 76 -8.34 3.33 -12.79
CA GLY A 76 -8.19 4.52 -11.92
C GLY A 76 -7.52 4.24 -10.57
N ALA A 77 -6.70 3.19 -10.51
CA ALA A 77 -5.94 2.82 -9.33
C ALA A 77 -4.62 3.61 -9.24
N THR A 78 -4.14 3.81 -8.01
CA THR A 78 -2.83 4.40 -7.77
C THR A 78 -1.75 3.33 -7.88
N PHE A 79 -0.73 3.56 -8.70
CA PHE A 79 0.38 2.61 -8.90
C PHE A 79 1.61 3.00 -8.08
N ILE A 80 2.07 2.11 -7.22
CA ILE A 80 3.21 2.28 -6.32
C ILE A 80 4.27 1.22 -6.60
N ILE A 81 5.55 1.62 -6.57
CA ILE A 81 6.70 0.71 -6.61
C ILE A 81 7.28 0.58 -5.20
N ASN A 82 7.63 -0.65 -4.81
CA ASN A 82 8.30 -0.91 -3.55
C ASN A 82 9.79 -0.54 -3.64
N ASP A 83 10.32 0.30 -2.75
CA ASP A 83 11.71 0.73 -2.51
C ASP A 83 12.43 1.38 -3.72
N ARG A 84 12.28 0.87 -4.94
CA ARG A 84 13.07 1.20 -6.14
C ARG A 84 12.60 2.49 -6.80
N LEU A 85 13.28 3.61 -6.48
CA LEU A 85 12.98 4.94 -7.06
C LEU A 85 13.24 4.99 -8.56
N ASP A 86 14.32 4.36 -9.01
CA ASP A 86 14.72 4.25 -10.42
C ASP A 86 13.66 3.54 -11.26
N ILE A 87 13.15 2.42 -10.77
CA ILE A 87 12.05 1.69 -11.42
C ILE A 87 10.79 2.53 -11.44
N ALA A 88 10.45 3.20 -10.33
CA ALA A 88 9.27 4.04 -10.25
C ALA A 88 9.29 5.17 -11.31
N GLN A 89 10.45 5.78 -11.56
CA GLN A 89 10.61 6.78 -12.62
C GLN A 89 10.47 6.17 -14.02
N ILE A 90 11.09 5.01 -14.27
CA ILE A 90 11.08 4.36 -15.59
C ILE A 90 9.66 3.95 -16.00
N VAL A 91 8.87 3.40 -15.06
CA VAL A 91 7.52 2.89 -15.33
C VAL A 91 6.41 3.94 -15.07
N GLU A 92 6.81 5.18 -14.83
CA GLU A 92 5.90 6.29 -14.53
C GLU A 92 4.89 5.97 -13.43
N ALA A 93 5.36 5.29 -12.35
CA ALA A 93 4.52 5.02 -11.20
C ALA A 93 4.07 6.32 -10.50
N ASP A 94 2.92 6.30 -9.84
CA ASP A 94 2.44 7.46 -9.05
C ASP A 94 3.35 7.75 -7.85
N GLY A 95 4.14 6.77 -7.41
CA GLY A 95 5.05 6.94 -6.29
C GLY A 95 5.71 5.65 -5.81
N VAL A 96 6.23 5.72 -4.58
CA VAL A 96 6.97 4.62 -3.94
C VAL A 96 6.49 4.35 -2.53
N HIS A 97 6.71 3.12 -2.08
CA HIS A 97 6.58 2.74 -0.68
C HIS A 97 7.94 2.36 -0.12
N LEU A 98 8.30 2.98 1.00
CA LEU A 98 9.57 2.80 1.69
C LEU A 98 9.39 1.98 2.96
N GLY A 99 10.25 0.99 3.16
CA GLY A 99 10.39 0.29 4.42
C GLY A 99 11.18 1.12 5.44
N ARG A 100 11.27 0.62 6.67
CA ARG A 100 11.95 1.33 7.77
C ARG A 100 13.47 1.51 7.59
N ASN A 101 14.09 0.64 6.79
CA ASN A 101 15.53 0.64 6.56
C ASN A 101 15.92 1.15 5.16
N ASP A 102 14.93 1.61 4.39
CA ASP A 102 15.17 2.18 3.06
C ASP A 102 15.65 3.63 3.16
N ILE A 103 15.83 4.28 2.04
CA ILE A 103 16.23 5.69 2.02
C ILE A 103 15.18 6.57 2.71
N SER A 104 15.57 7.77 3.11
CA SER A 104 14.66 8.69 3.77
C SER A 104 13.56 9.21 2.82
N ILE A 105 12.41 9.61 3.39
CA ILE A 105 11.35 10.28 2.64
C ILE A 105 11.88 11.54 1.93
N HIS A 106 12.78 12.28 2.61
CA HIS A 106 13.42 13.46 2.06
C HIS A 106 14.21 13.15 0.79
N ASP A 107 15.11 12.16 0.84
CA ASP A 107 15.92 11.77 -0.32
C ASP A 107 15.06 11.23 -1.47
N ALA A 108 14.04 10.43 -1.15
CA ALA A 108 13.08 9.95 -2.15
C ALA A 108 12.33 11.12 -2.82
N ARG A 109 11.96 12.14 -2.05
CA ARG A 109 11.30 13.35 -2.57
C ARG A 109 12.22 14.17 -3.47
N GLU A 110 13.50 14.27 -3.14
CA GLU A 110 14.50 14.95 -3.99
C GLU A 110 14.66 14.25 -5.34
N VAL A 111 14.64 12.91 -5.37
CA VAL A 111 14.79 12.13 -6.60
C VAL A 111 13.51 12.14 -7.44
N LEU A 112 12.35 11.88 -6.83
CA LEU A 112 11.09 11.68 -7.53
C LEU A 112 10.32 12.99 -7.77
N GLY A 113 10.69 14.05 -7.07
CA GLY A 113 10.03 15.34 -7.15
C GLY A 113 8.78 15.44 -6.26
N ALA A 114 8.26 16.67 -6.19
CA ALA A 114 7.19 17.03 -5.24
C ALA A 114 5.83 16.38 -5.53
N ASN A 115 5.63 15.80 -6.70
CA ASN A 115 4.33 15.21 -7.09
C ASN A 115 4.22 13.72 -6.78
N ALA A 116 5.35 13.04 -6.56
CA ALA A 116 5.35 11.60 -6.28
C ALA A 116 4.65 11.32 -4.94
N ILE A 117 3.93 10.24 -4.88
CA ILE A 117 3.34 9.73 -3.64
C ILE A 117 4.42 8.92 -2.90
N ILE A 118 4.72 9.27 -1.66
CA ILE A 118 5.69 8.55 -0.84
C ILE A 118 5.01 8.03 0.41
N GLY A 119 4.93 6.70 0.53
CA GLY A 119 4.45 6.03 1.72
C GLY A 119 5.58 5.42 2.54
N GLN A 120 5.36 5.24 3.84
CA GLN A 120 6.34 4.59 4.71
C GLN A 120 5.71 3.59 5.67
N THR A 121 6.40 2.45 5.87
CA THR A 121 6.08 1.48 6.90
C THR A 121 6.48 1.99 8.28
N VAL A 122 5.57 1.87 9.24
CA VAL A 122 5.74 2.27 10.65
C VAL A 122 5.17 1.23 11.61
N SER A 123 5.70 1.14 12.82
CA SER A 123 5.27 0.18 13.84
C SER A 123 5.14 0.75 15.26
N CYS A 124 5.55 2.00 15.46
CA CYS A 124 5.45 2.67 16.76
C CYS A 124 5.11 4.16 16.59
N ARG A 125 4.77 4.81 17.71
CA ARG A 125 4.37 6.22 17.74
C ARG A 125 5.45 7.17 17.22
N GLU A 126 6.69 6.89 17.55
CA GLU A 126 7.85 7.67 17.16
C GLU A 126 8.05 7.64 15.64
N GLU A 127 7.94 6.45 15.03
CA GLU A 127 8.02 6.26 13.58
C GLU A 127 6.86 6.96 12.85
N ILE A 128 5.63 6.91 13.38
CA ILE A 128 4.48 7.65 12.84
C ILE A 128 4.77 9.15 12.81
N SER A 129 5.19 9.69 13.97
CA SER A 129 5.48 11.11 14.11
C SER A 129 6.60 11.57 13.17
N LYS A 130 7.65 10.75 13.05
CA LYS A 130 8.77 11.01 12.16
C LYS A 130 8.35 11.00 10.69
N ALA A 131 7.68 9.95 10.23
CA ALA A 131 7.23 9.82 8.85
C ALA A 131 6.34 10.98 8.41
N VAL A 132 5.38 11.38 9.25
CA VAL A 132 4.51 12.53 8.99
C VAL A 132 5.29 13.84 8.95
N ALA A 133 6.26 14.04 9.86
CA ALA A 133 7.09 15.24 9.90
C ALA A 133 8.04 15.34 8.68
N GLU A 134 8.51 14.20 8.16
CA GLU A 134 9.35 14.11 6.96
C GLU A 134 8.56 14.22 5.65
N GLY A 135 7.23 14.29 5.70
CA GLY A 135 6.37 14.51 4.54
C GLY A 135 5.92 13.25 3.82
N ALA A 136 5.68 12.15 4.56
CA ALA A 136 4.98 11.00 4.01
C ALA A 136 3.57 11.39 3.55
N ASP A 137 3.14 10.89 2.39
CA ASP A 137 1.77 11.09 1.89
C ASP A 137 0.77 10.09 2.50
N TYR A 138 1.26 8.94 2.96
CA TYR A 138 0.52 7.94 3.75
C TYR A 138 1.49 7.10 4.58
N ILE A 139 0.96 6.42 5.58
CA ILE A 139 1.71 5.44 6.37
C ILE A 139 1.06 4.06 6.31
N SER A 140 1.90 3.03 6.37
CA SER A 140 1.51 1.63 6.48
C SER A 140 1.84 1.17 7.90
N LEU A 141 0.82 0.96 8.74
CA LEU A 141 0.96 0.62 10.15
C LEU A 141 0.80 -0.87 10.37
N GLY A 142 1.81 -1.52 10.95
CA GLY A 142 1.77 -2.95 11.24
C GLY A 142 3.14 -3.55 11.59
N PRO A 143 3.22 -4.89 11.67
CA PRO A 143 2.13 -5.82 11.40
C PRO A 143 1.06 -5.82 12.50
N VAL A 144 -0.21 -6.00 12.10
CA VAL A 144 -1.33 -6.21 13.02
C VAL A 144 -1.78 -7.68 13.00
N ALA A 145 -2.29 -8.16 14.12
CA ALA A 145 -2.86 -9.50 14.22
C ALA A 145 -3.84 -9.59 15.39
N SER A 146 -4.72 -10.59 15.40
CA SER A 146 -5.57 -10.88 16.55
C SER A 146 -4.76 -11.31 17.76
N GLU A 147 -5.30 -11.15 18.97
CA GLU A 147 -4.64 -11.48 20.25
C GLU A 147 -4.10 -12.92 20.32
N ASN A 148 -4.72 -13.88 19.62
CA ASN A 148 -4.30 -15.27 19.58
C ASN A 148 -3.21 -15.59 18.56
N SER A 149 -2.69 -14.59 17.86
CA SER A 149 -1.64 -14.78 16.86
C SER A 149 -0.29 -15.11 17.48
N LYS A 150 0.47 -15.97 16.80
CA LYS A 150 1.88 -16.25 17.14
C LYS A 150 2.86 -15.24 16.54
N LEU A 151 2.38 -14.24 15.83
CA LEU A 151 3.20 -13.22 15.21
C LEU A 151 3.88 -12.36 16.29
N GLN A 152 5.18 -12.14 16.15
CA GLN A 152 5.95 -11.30 17.07
C GLN A 152 5.95 -9.83 16.59
N ASN A 153 6.18 -8.92 17.53
CA ASN A 153 6.26 -7.48 17.25
C ASN A 153 4.99 -6.90 16.58
N VAL A 154 3.84 -7.41 17.01
CA VAL A 154 2.53 -6.94 16.54
C VAL A 154 2.22 -5.57 17.13
N VAL A 155 1.72 -4.68 16.29
CA VAL A 155 1.17 -3.39 16.71
C VAL A 155 -0.10 -3.62 17.50
N ASN A 156 -0.20 -3.01 18.69
CA ASN A 156 -1.39 -3.11 19.53
C ASN A 156 -2.54 -2.24 19.02
N MET A 157 -3.77 -2.59 19.39
CA MET A 157 -4.97 -1.89 18.94
C MET A 157 -5.10 -0.47 19.49
N GLU A 158 -4.47 -0.16 20.62
CA GLU A 158 -4.40 1.23 21.12
C GLU A 158 -3.64 2.13 20.13
N LEU A 159 -2.50 1.66 19.60
CA LEU A 159 -1.75 2.42 18.61
C LEU A 159 -2.51 2.52 17.28
N VAL A 160 -3.26 1.49 16.89
CA VAL A 160 -4.15 1.53 15.72
C VAL A 160 -5.19 2.65 15.89
N TYR A 161 -5.87 2.68 17.04
CA TYR A 161 -6.85 3.72 17.35
C TYR A 161 -6.22 5.12 17.30
N LEU A 162 -5.12 5.32 18.04
CA LEU A 162 -4.44 6.62 18.09
C LEU A 162 -3.94 7.09 16.72
N ALA A 163 -3.43 6.18 15.91
CA ALA A 163 -2.96 6.52 14.57
C ALA A 163 -4.12 6.93 13.65
N ASN A 164 -5.25 6.22 13.67
CA ASN A 164 -6.39 6.54 12.82
C ASN A 164 -7.08 7.85 13.24
N GLU A 165 -7.10 8.17 14.53
CA GLU A 165 -7.73 9.42 15.04
C GLU A 165 -6.84 10.64 14.84
N ASN A 166 -5.52 10.52 14.97
CA ASN A 166 -4.62 11.66 15.08
C ASN A 166 -3.68 11.87 13.90
N SER A 167 -3.54 10.91 12.99
CA SER A 167 -2.67 11.08 11.84
C SER A 167 -3.22 12.11 10.86
N LYS A 168 -2.32 12.96 10.36
CA LYS A 168 -2.63 13.94 9.32
C LYS A 168 -2.61 13.35 7.91
N VAL A 169 -2.19 12.10 7.79
CA VAL A 169 -2.12 11.37 6.52
C VAL A 169 -2.88 10.05 6.63
N PRO A 170 -3.36 9.47 5.53
CA PRO A 170 -4.03 8.17 5.52
C PRO A 170 -3.19 7.06 6.16
N VAL A 171 -3.82 6.25 7.00
CA VAL A 171 -3.21 5.11 7.68
C VAL A 171 -3.79 3.83 7.08
N PHE A 172 -2.93 3.00 6.50
CA PHE A 172 -3.27 1.68 5.99
C PHE A 172 -2.74 0.61 6.94
N GLN A 173 -3.56 -0.33 7.38
CA GLN A 173 -3.15 -1.42 8.25
C GLN A 173 -2.71 -2.64 7.44
N PHE A 174 -1.57 -3.26 7.81
CA PHE A 174 -1.09 -4.51 7.23
C PHE A 174 -0.80 -5.55 8.30
N GLY A 175 -0.92 -6.82 7.96
CA GLY A 175 -0.68 -7.93 8.87
C GLY A 175 -1.54 -9.14 8.54
N ILE A 176 -2.03 -9.84 9.57
CA ILE A 176 -2.92 -10.98 9.39
C ILE A 176 -4.36 -10.50 9.18
N MET A 177 -4.83 -10.51 7.93
CA MET A 177 -6.13 -9.97 7.53
C MET A 177 -7.27 -10.99 7.64
N GLU A 178 -7.36 -11.68 8.78
CA GLU A 178 -8.52 -12.51 9.10
C GLU A 178 -9.72 -11.67 9.53
N LYS A 179 -10.94 -12.20 9.33
CA LYS A 179 -12.19 -11.47 9.62
C LYS A 179 -12.24 -10.90 11.04
N ASN A 180 -11.79 -11.66 12.03
CA ASN A 180 -11.81 -11.22 13.44
C ASN A 180 -10.83 -10.05 13.66
N CYS A 181 -9.64 -10.12 13.08
CA CYS A 181 -8.67 -9.03 13.13
C CYS A 181 -9.21 -7.77 12.43
N ILE A 182 -9.84 -7.91 11.26
CA ILE A 182 -10.43 -6.77 10.55
C ILE A 182 -11.56 -6.13 11.36
N ASN A 183 -12.42 -6.92 11.99
CA ASN A 183 -13.48 -6.38 12.87
C ASN A 183 -12.88 -5.60 14.04
N GLU A 184 -11.82 -6.09 14.65
CA GLU A 184 -11.11 -5.41 15.73
C GLU A 184 -10.44 -4.13 15.25
N LEU A 185 -9.80 -4.16 14.08
CA LEU A 185 -9.22 -2.99 13.42
C LEU A 185 -10.26 -1.91 13.14
N THR A 186 -11.40 -2.29 12.55
CA THR A 186 -12.48 -1.33 12.23
C THR A 186 -13.14 -0.76 13.48
N TYR A 187 -13.28 -1.57 14.54
CA TYR A 187 -13.73 -1.08 15.84
C TYR A 187 -12.78 -0.03 16.42
N ASN A 188 -11.47 -0.15 16.15
CA ASN A 188 -10.44 0.80 16.53
C ASN A 188 -10.18 1.89 15.45
N GLY A 189 -11.16 2.19 14.61
CA GLY A 189 -11.15 3.33 13.69
C GLY A 189 -10.43 3.08 12.36
N ALA A 190 -9.93 1.87 12.09
CA ALA A 190 -9.31 1.57 10.80
C ALA A 190 -10.34 1.65 9.66
N LYS A 191 -9.96 2.35 8.59
CA LYS A 191 -10.77 2.56 7.39
C LYS A 191 -10.12 1.98 6.14
N ARG A 192 -8.87 1.52 6.25
CA ARG A 192 -8.01 1.15 5.12
C ARG A 192 -7.19 -0.07 5.46
N LEU A 193 -7.11 -1.01 4.52
CA LEU A 193 -6.35 -2.25 4.68
C LEU A 193 -5.33 -2.41 3.55
N ILE A 194 -4.23 -3.06 3.88
CA ILE A 194 -3.28 -3.63 2.94
C ILE A 194 -3.47 -5.14 2.94
N VAL A 195 -3.64 -5.69 1.76
CA VAL A 195 -3.78 -7.13 1.50
C VAL A 195 -2.76 -7.57 0.46
N SER A 196 -2.46 -8.84 0.41
CA SER A 196 -1.52 -9.44 -0.57
C SER A 196 -2.05 -10.80 -1.04
N ASP A 197 -1.51 -11.89 -0.51
CA ASP A 197 -1.83 -13.27 -0.88
C ASP A 197 -3.31 -13.60 -0.72
N GLU A 198 -3.98 -13.00 0.25
CA GLU A 198 -5.41 -13.19 0.50
C GLU A 198 -6.28 -12.79 -0.70
N VAL A 199 -5.77 -11.90 -1.55
CA VAL A 199 -6.40 -11.50 -2.81
C VAL A 199 -5.72 -12.17 -3.99
N MET A 200 -4.38 -12.07 -4.08
CA MET A 200 -3.64 -12.53 -5.27
C MET A 200 -3.77 -14.04 -5.52
N ARG A 201 -3.83 -14.86 -4.44
CA ARG A 201 -3.96 -16.32 -4.52
C ARG A 201 -5.40 -16.82 -4.40
N ALA A 202 -6.37 -15.93 -4.31
CA ALA A 202 -7.78 -16.32 -4.26
C ALA A 202 -8.23 -16.92 -5.59
N LYS A 203 -9.17 -17.88 -5.53
CA LYS A 203 -9.80 -18.44 -6.75
C LYS A 203 -10.44 -17.36 -7.64
N SER A 204 -10.86 -16.28 -7.04
CA SER A 204 -11.36 -15.07 -7.71
C SER A 204 -10.83 -13.85 -6.97
N PRO A 205 -9.74 -13.22 -7.45
CA PRO A 205 -9.20 -12.00 -6.87
C PRO A 205 -10.23 -10.86 -6.81
N GLU A 206 -11.11 -10.76 -7.80
CA GLU A 206 -12.22 -9.80 -7.81
C GLU A 206 -13.14 -9.97 -6.59
N GLN A 207 -13.63 -11.20 -6.36
CA GLN A 207 -14.54 -11.47 -5.24
C GLN A 207 -13.84 -11.29 -3.89
N ALA A 208 -12.56 -11.65 -3.81
CA ALA A 208 -11.75 -11.45 -2.60
C ALA A 208 -11.60 -9.96 -2.29
N ALA A 209 -11.26 -9.13 -3.27
CA ALA A 209 -11.16 -7.68 -3.10
C ALA A 209 -12.51 -7.06 -2.68
N ARG A 210 -13.62 -7.41 -3.34
CA ARG A 210 -14.98 -6.98 -2.95
C ARG A 210 -15.33 -7.37 -1.52
N LYS A 211 -14.94 -8.58 -1.10
CA LYS A 211 -15.16 -9.06 0.27
C LYS A 211 -14.40 -8.19 1.28
N PHE A 212 -13.12 -7.88 1.05
CA PHE A 212 -12.35 -7.00 1.94
C PHE A 212 -12.97 -5.61 2.04
N LEU A 213 -13.37 -5.03 0.91
CA LEU A 213 -14.04 -3.73 0.89
C LEU A 213 -15.37 -3.73 1.66
N SER A 214 -16.11 -4.84 1.63
CA SER A 214 -17.38 -4.96 2.37
C SER A 214 -17.21 -5.04 3.90
N LEU A 215 -16.01 -5.31 4.39
CA LEU A 215 -15.66 -5.33 5.82
C LEU A 215 -15.22 -3.96 6.34
N LEU A 216 -14.97 -3.00 5.44
CA LEU A 216 -14.57 -1.64 5.78
C LEU A 216 -15.79 -0.71 5.87
N PRO A 217 -15.74 0.31 6.75
CA PRO A 217 -16.81 1.29 6.90
C PRO A 217 -17.01 2.17 5.66
#